data_08f2fe9e7e36f0edafe893acb40ea222
#
_entry.id   08f2fe9e7e36f0edafe893acb40ea222
#
_cell.length_a   1.000
_cell.length_b   1.000
_cell.length_c   1.000
_cell.angle_alpha   90.00
_cell.angle_beta   90.00
_cell.angle_gamma   90.00
#
_symmetry.space_group_name_H-M   'P 1'
#
loop_
_entity.id
_entity.type
_entity.pdbx_description
1 polymer ?
#
loop_
_entity_poly.entity_id
_entity_poly.type
_entity_poly.pdbx_seq_one_letter_code
_entity_poly.pdbx_strand_id
1 'polypeptide(L)'
;MWNYLFKRFAFYRLDRIKESCKSNECINKNEMMMRADTVVQKLWGVSLGKENYIEKLEMTVRIANGEEYILKRLEREKRNGTIQKLANGDYKFRAEVYDASEMIPWIKTFTGRIVEIKCSNECVEKQIKEDFEMMKRIYEVR
;
A
#
# COMPACT_ATOMS: atom_id res chain seq x y z
N MET A 1 -8.11 -16.69 0.64
CA MET A 1 -8.94 -17.84 0.19
C MET A 1 -9.23 -17.70 -1.30
N TRP A 2 -9.14 -18.77 -2.08
CA TRP A 2 -9.53 -18.76 -3.49
C TRP A 2 -11.05 -18.82 -3.62
N ASN A 3 -11.64 -17.90 -4.39
CA ASN A 3 -13.06 -17.89 -4.70
C ASN A 3 -13.29 -18.49 -6.09
N TYR A 4 -13.88 -19.67 -6.16
CA TYR A 4 -14.12 -20.40 -7.40
C TYR A 4 -15.16 -19.73 -8.31
N LEU A 5 -16.16 -19.08 -7.72
CA LEU A 5 -17.22 -18.41 -8.49
C LEU A 5 -16.65 -17.22 -9.28
N PHE A 6 -15.79 -16.44 -8.65
CA PHE A 6 -15.19 -15.26 -9.28
C PHE A 6 -13.77 -15.50 -9.80
N LYS A 7 -13.25 -16.73 -9.69
CA LYS A 7 -11.90 -17.15 -10.13
C LYS A 7 -10.79 -16.20 -9.66
N ARG A 8 -10.87 -15.75 -8.41
CA ARG A 8 -9.91 -14.83 -7.80
C ARG A 8 -9.67 -15.11 -6.33
N PHE A 9 -8.58 -14.62 -5.78
CA PHE A 9 -8.39 -14.59 -4.34
C PHE A 9 -9.34 -13.56 -3.71
N ALA A 10 -9.79 -13.85 -2.49
CA ALA A 10 -10.60 -12.96 -1.69
C ALA A 10 -10.25 -13.11 -0.22
N PHE A 11 -10.37 -12.02 0.53
CA PHE A 11 -10.26 -12.01 1.98
C PHE A 11 -11.63 -12.15 2.60
N TYR A 12 -11.74 -13.04 3.58
CA TYR A 12 -12.98 -13.26 4.32
C TYR A 12 -12.68 -13.09 5.82
N ARG A 13 -13.57 -12.43 6.50
CA ARG A 13 -13.52 -12.39 7.96
C ARG A 13 -13.95 -13.74 8.52
N LEU A 14 -13.13 -14.30 9.40
CA LEU A 14 -13.40 -15.62 10.00
C LEU A 14 -14.70 -15.65 10.79
N ASP A 15 -15.03 -14.55 11.49
CA ASP A 15 -16.26 -14.40 12.27
C ASP A 15 -17.55 -14.33 11.42
N ARG A 16 -17.41 -14.20 10.08
CA ARG A 16 -18.53 -14.20 9.12
C ARG A 16 -18.70 -15.52 8.37
N ILE A 17 -17.84 -16.49 8.62
CA ILE A 17 -17.96 -17.83 8.04
C ILE A 17 -19.03 -18.58 8.86
N LYS A 18 -20.16 -18.87 8.22
CA LYS A 18 -21.28 -19.55 8.89
C LYS A 18 -21.09 -21.07 8.91
N GLU A 19 -20.48 -21.61 7.88
CA GLU A 19 -20.32 -23.05 7.72
C GLU A 19 -19.06 -23.35 6.92
N SER A 20 -18.42 -24.47 7.21
CA SER A 20 -17.31 -25.02 6.43
C SER A 20 -17.52 -26.53 6.27
N CYS A 21 -17.27 -27.04 5.07
CA CYS A 21 -17.33 -28.47 4.80
C CYS A 21 -16.07 -28.93 4.06
N LYS A 22 -15.76 -30.21 4.22
CA LYS A 22 -14.65 -30.83 3.50
C LYS A 22 -15.08 -31.07 2.05
N SER A 23 -14.27 -30.60 1.10
CA SER A 23 -14.46 -30.93 -0.33
C SER A 23 -13.65 -32.15 -0.70
N ASN A 24 -14.18 -32.93 -1.65
CA ASN A 24 -13.45 -34.02 -2.27
C ASN A 24 -12.68 -33.59 -3.53
N GLU A 25 -12.72 -32.29 -3.87
CA GLU A 25 -11.94 -31.78 -4.98
C GLU A 25 -10.45 -31.76 -4.64
N CYS A 26 -9.64 -32.31 -5.54
CA CYS A 26 -8.20 -32.26 -5.44
C CYS A 26 -7.71 -30.90 -5.91
N ILE A 27 -7.11 -30.15 -5.00
CA ILE A 27 -6.46 -28.87 -5.30
C ILE A 27 -4.95 -29.07 -5.27
N ASN A 28 -4.24 -28.57 -6.29
CA ASN A 28 -2.80 -28.48 -6.23
C ASN A 28 -2.41 -27.43 -5.18
N LYS A 29 -2.18 -27.89 -3.95
CA LYS A 29 -1.87 -27.01 -2.81
C LYS A 29 -0.66 -26.13 -3.07
N ASN A 30 0.41 -26.67 -3.66
CA ASN A 30 1.65 -25.93 -3.91
C ASN A 30 1.42 -24.80 -4.91
N GLU A 31 0.73 -25.05 -6.00
CA GLU A 31 0.40 -24.04 -6.99
C GLU A 31 -0.46 -22.91 -6.37
N MET A 32 -1.47 -23.28 -5.58
CA MET A 32 -2.34 -22.30 -4.93
C MET A 32 -1.60 -21.48 -3.88
N MET A 33 -0.66 -22.06 -3.15
CA MET A 33 0.18 -21.33 -2.20
C MET A 33 1.09 -20.34 -2.93
N MET A 34 1.78 -20.74 -4.00
CA MET A 34 2.62 -19.84 -4.79
C MET A 34 1.82 -18.66 -5.36
N ARG A 35 0.60 -18.93 -5.86
CA ARG A 35 -0.29 -17.86 -6.32
C ARG A 35 -0.73 -16.94 -5.19
N ALA A 36 -1.05 -17.48 -4.02
CA ALA A 36 -1.42 -16.70 -2.85
C ALA A 36 -0.26 -15.82 -2.38
N ASP A 37 0.96 -16.34 -2.33
CA ASP A 37 2.16 -15.59 -1.95
C ASP A 37 2.40 -14.41 -2.90
N THR A 38 2.25 -14.63 -4.21
CA THR A 38 2.37 -13.56 -5.21
C THR A 38 1.35 -12.44 -4.96
N VAL A 39 0.11 -12.79 -4.61
CA VAL A 39 -0.93 -11.81 -4.27
C VAL A 39 -0.58 -11.07 -2.98
N VAL A 40 -0.20 -11.79 -1.93
CA VAL A 40 0.14 -11.22 -0.62
C VAL A 40 1.29 -10.21 -0.71
N GLN A 41 2.29 -10.48 -1.56
CA GLN A 41 3.41 -9.56 -1.78
C GLN A 41 3.01 -8.21 -2.37
N LYS A 42 1.86 -8.12 -3.04
CA LYS A 42 1.35 -6.89 -3.64
C LYS A 42 0.25 -6.21 -2.80
N LEU A 43 -0.04 -6.74 -1.62
CA LEU A 43 -1.01 -6.13 -0.70
C LEU A 43 -0.34 -5.08 0.17
N TRP A 44 -0.97 -3.92 0.29
CA TRP A 44 -0.66 -2.98 1.37
C TRP A 44 -1.52 -3.25 2.60
N GLY A 45 -2.81 -3.40 2.43
CA GLY A 45 -3.78 -3.79 3.45
C GLY A 45 -4.44 -5.12 3.10
N VAL A 46 -5.74 -5.08 2.86
CA VAL A 46 -6.57 -6.26 2.53
C VAL A 46 -7.30 -6.13 1.19
N SER A 47 -7.27 -4.95 0.59
CA SER A 47 -7.94 -4.69 -0.69
C SER A 47 -7.12 -5.23 -1.86
N LEU A 48 -7.78 -5.93 -2.76
CA LEU A 48 -7.22 -6.38 -4.04
C LEU A 48 -7.47 -5.38 -5.17
N GLY A 49 -7.98 -4.19 -4.84
CA GLY A 49 -8.28 -3.17 -5.82
C GLY A 49 -9.34 -3.61 -6.84
N LYS A 50 -9.36 -2.94 -7.97
CA LYS A 50 -10.21 -3.28 -9.11
C LYS A 50 -9.43 -4.20 -10.07
N GLU A 51 -9.93 -5.42 -10.29
CA GLU A 51 -9.52 -6.32 -11.39
C GLU A 51 -8.03 -6.71 -11.46
N ASN A 52 -7.36 -6.90 -10.32
CA ASN A 52 -5.94 -7.30 -10.26
C ASN A 52 -4.96 -6.32 -10.95
N TYR A 53 -5.37 -5.07 -11.16
CA TYR A 53 -4.48 -4.04 -11.66
C TYR A 53 -3.47 -3.64 -10.57
N ILE A 54 -2.20 -3.58 -10.93
CA ILE A 54 -1.14 -3.15 -10.02
C ILE A 54 -0.95 -1.64 -10.13
N GLU A 55 -1.17 -0.96 -9.03
CA GLU A 55 -0.91 0.47 -8.89
C GLU A 55 0.51 0.71 -8.42
N LYS A 56 1.15 1.74 -8.99
CA LYS A 56 2.52 2.15 -8.63
C LYS A 56 2.47 3.45 -7.88
N LEU A 57 3.10 3.48 -6.72
CA LEU A 57 3.24 4.68 -5.91
C LEU A 57 4.71 5.00 -5.70
N GLU A 58 5.07 6.26 -5.93
CA GLU A 58 6.37 6.84 -5.61
C GLU A 58 6.18 8.01 -4.65
N MET A 59 6.97 8.06 -3.60
CA MET A 59 6.98 9.15 -2.63
C MET A 59 8.43 9.55 -2.34
N THR A 60 8.75 10.84 -2.49
CA THR A 60 10.06 11.38 -2.09
C THR A 60 9.92 12.08 -0.75
N VAL A 61 10.75 11.68 0.21
CA VAL A 61 10.72 12.18 1.58
C VAL A 61 12.05 12.85 1.90
N ARG A 62 11.98 14.06 2.42
CA ARG A 62 13.14 14.79 2.97
C ARG A 62 13.29 14.45 4.45
N ILE A 63 14.50 14.07 4.83
CA ILE A 63 14.85 13.73 6.20
C ILE A 63 15.99 14.66 6.62
N ALA A 64 15.74 15.54 7.58
CA ALA A 64 16.74 16.47 8.07
C ALA A 64 17.79 15.77 8.95
N ASN A 65 18.92 16.43 9.16
CA ASN A 65 19.94 15.94 10.10
C ASN A 65 19.34 15.83 11.51
N GLY A 66 19.58 14.70 12.16
CA GLY A 66 19.03 14.38 13.48
C GLY A 66 17.65 13.68 13.43
N GLU A 67 17.09 13.47 12.24
CA GLU A 67 15.80 12.78 12.05
C GLU A 67 15.95 11.33 11.54
N GLU A 68 17.08 10.67 11.81
CA GLU A 68 17.34 9.30 11.35
C GLU A 68 16.26 8.30 11.82
N TYR A 69 15.53 8.62 12.88
CA TYR A 69 14.40 7.83 13.35
C TYR A 69 13.26 7.76 12.31
N ILE A 70 13.10 8.80 11.48
CA ILE A 70 12.14 8.80 10.37
C ILE A 70 12.55 7.78 9.30
N LEU A 71 13.85 7.73 8.96
CA LEU A 71 14.36 6.72 8.03
C LEU A 71 14.16 5.31 8.58
N LYS A 72 14.51 5.08 9.85
CA LYS A 72 14.28 3.79 10.52
C LYS A 72 12.82 3.39 10.51
N ARG A 73 11.92 4.35 10.70
CA ARG A 73 10.48 4.13 10.60
C ARG A 73 10.06 3.76 9.18
N LEU A 74 10.50 4.53 8.18
CA LEU A 74 10.22 4.28 6.79
C LEU A 74 10.69 2.88 6.37
N GLU A 75 11.92 2.49 6.76
CA GLU A 75 12.48 1.15 6.53
C GLU A 75 11.68 0.03 7.20
N ARG A 76 11.22 0.22 8.42
CA ARG A 76 10.42 -0.76 9.15
C ARG A 76 9.03 -0.92 8.54
N GLU A 77 8.42 0.17 8.07
CA GLU A 77 7.01 0.21 7.65
C GLU A 77 6.81 0.07 6.13
N LYS A 78 7.90 0.05 5.35
CA LYS A 78 7.85 -0.02 3.87
C LYS A 78 7.19 -1.29 3.31
N ARG A 79 6.99 -2.31 4.14
CA ARG A 79 6.50 -3.64 3.72
C ARG A 79 7.32 -4.16 2.53
N ASN A 80 6.67 -4.41 1.38
CA ASN A 80 7.33 -4.88 0.15
C ASN A 80 7.82 -3.73 -0.76
N GLY A 81 7.71 -2.47 -0.31
CA GLY A 81 8.27 -1.32 -1.02
C GLY A 81 9.80 -1.26 -0.94
N THR A 82 10.37 -0.45 -1.81
CA THR A 82 11.80 -0.19 -1.86
C THR A 82 12.11 1.25 -1.49
N ILE A 83 13.28 1.48 -0.88
CA ILE A 83 13.76 2.81 -0.53
C ILE A 83 15.12 3.02 -1.18
N GLN A 84 15.29 4.17 -1.81
CA GLN A 84 16.52 4.59 -2.45
C GLN A 84 16.93 5.99 -1.98
N LYS A 85 18.17 6.15 -1.54
CA LYS A 85 18.73 7.48 -1.27
C LYS A 85 19.05 8.17 -2.59
N LEU A 86 18.60 9.41 -2.75
CA LEU A 86 18.86 10.25 -3.91
C LEU A 86 20.16 11.06 -3.74
N ALA A 87 20.70 11.56 -4.85
CA ALA A 87 21.93 12.36 -4.84
C ALA A 87 21.81 13.66 -4.02
N ASN A 88 20.62 14.23 -3.91
CA ASN A 88 20.34 15.43 -3.12
C ASN A 88 20.13 15.14 -1.62
N GLY A 89 20.26 13.87 -1.19
CA GLY A 89 20.08 13.44 0.19
C GLY A 89 18.66 13.04 0.58
N ASP A 90 17.67 13.32 -0.25
CA ASP A 90 16.28 12.86 -0.05
C ASP A 90 16.17 11.33 -0.24
N TYR A 91 15.07 10.75 0.20
CA TYR A 91 14.80 9.31 0.07
C TYR A 91 13.56 9.07 -0.78
N LYS A 92 13.70 8.26 -1.81
CA LYS A 92 12.59 7.85 -2.67
C LYS A 92 12.10 6.47 -2.26
N PHE A 93 10.85 6.41 -1.84
CA PHE A 93 10.09 5.18 -1.62
C PHE A 93 9.30 4.82 -2.87
N ARG A 94 9.25 3.53 -3.21
CA ARG A 94 8.45 2.98 -4.30
C ARG A 94 7.73 1.73 -3.84
N ALA A 95 6.46 1.60 -4.21
CA ALA A 95 5.67 0.40 -3.99
C ALA A 95 4.81 0.07 -5.20
N GLU A 96 4.59 -1.22 -5.40
CA GLU A 96 3.63 -1.77 -6.35
C GLU A 96 2.57 -2.54 -5.56
N VAL A 97 1.33 -2.07 -5.58
CA VAL A 97 0.24 -2.60 -4.77
C VAL A 97 -1.04 -2.74 -5.57
N TYR A 98 -1.98 -3.55 -5.10
CA TYR A 98 -3.29 -3.68 -5.72
C TYR A 98 -4.19 -2.47 -5.46
N ASP A 99 -4.04 -1.81 -4.32
CA ASP A 99 -4.86 -0.67 -3.93
C ASP A 99 -4.02 0.35 -3.16
N ALA A 100 -3.57 1.39 -3.86
CA ALA A 100 -2.77 2.45 -3.27
C ALA A 100 -3.58 3.36 -2.33
N SER A 101 -4.91 3.32 -2.38
CA SER A 101 -5.75 4.10 -1.46
C SER A 101 -5.55 3.67 0.00
N GLU A 102 -5.25 2.39 0.24
CA GLU A 102 -4.93 1.88 1.57
C GLU A 102 -3.62 2.46 2.16
N MET A 103 -2.76 3.06 1.30
CA MET A 103 -1.52 3.70 1.74
C MET A 103 -1.74 5.13 2.23
N ILE A 104 -2.86 5.78 1.89
CA ILE A 104 -3.10 7.20 2.19
C ILE A 104 -2.92 7.52 3.69
N PRO A 105 -3.49 6.77 4.65
CA PRO A 105 -3.29 7.06 6.08
C PRO A 105 -1.82 7.00 6.50
N TRP A 106 -1.06 6.05 5.97
CA TRP A 106 0.37 5.92 6.25
C TRP A 106 1.18 7.05 5.62
N ILE A 107 0.90 7.42 4.36
CA ILE A 107 1.53 8.54 3.67
C ILE A 107 1.36 9.85 4.46
N LYS A 108 0.15 10.11 4.94
CA LYS A 108 -0.17 11.30 5.74
C LYS A 108 0.69 11.42 7.01
N THR A 109 1.21 10.33 7.53
CA THR A 109 2.10 10.39 8.71
C THR A 109 3.48 10.99 8.42
N PHE A 110 3.84 11.16 7.14
CA PHE A 110 5.06 11.84 6.68
C PHE A 110 4.81 13.27 6.20
N THR A 111 3.60 13.83 6.44
CA THR A 111 3.25 15.21 6.10
C THR A 111 4.31 16.20 6.62
N GLY A 112 4.63 17.21 5.81
CA GLY A 112 5.71 18.16 6.11
C GLY A 112 7.11 17.69 5.68
N ARG A 113 7.26 16.39 5.33
CA ARG A 113 8.50 15.81 4.80
C ARG A 113 8.38 15.34 3.36
N ILE A 114 7.17 15.22 2.85
CA ILE A 114 6.92 14.79 1.48
C ILE A 114 7.27 15.93 0.52
N VAL A 115 8.21 15.68 -0.36
CA VAL A 115 8.67 16.60 -1.40
C VAL A 115 7.91 16.39 -2.70
N GLU A 116 7.67 15.13 -3.02
CA GLU A 116 6.98 14.71 -4.24
C GLU A 116 6.19 13.44 -3.99
N ILE A 117 5.02 13.32 -4.61
CA ILE A 117 4.25 12.10 -4.64
C ILE A 117 3.65 11.90 -6.03
N LYS A 118 3.72 10.66 -6.52
CA LYS A 118 3.17 10.22 -7.79
C LYS A 118 2.48 8.88 -7.60
N CYS A 119 1.31 8.73 -8.21
CA CYS A 119 0.59 7.47 -8.23
C CYS A 119 0.04 7.21 -9.64
N SER A 120 0.12 5.95 -10.10
CA SER A 120 -0.52 5.56 -11.36
C SER A 120 -2.04 5.63 -11.30
N ASN A 121 -2.63 5.63 -10.10
CA ASN A 121 -4.04 5.92 -9.86
C ASN A 121 -4.19 7.42 -9.58
N GLU A 122 -4.65 8.17 -10.59
CA GLU A 122 -4.82 9.63 -10.50
C GLU A 122 -5.79 10.05 -9.38
N CYS A 123 -6.81 9.23 -9.08
CA CYS A 123 -7.74 9.53 -8.00
C CYS A 123 -7.05 9.54 -6.63
N VAL A 124 -6.14 8.59 -6.40
CA VAL A 124 -5.35 8.49 -5.17
C VAL A 124 -4.39 9.68 -5.07
N GLU A 125 -3.68 9.99 -6.14
CA GLU A 125 -2.77 11.13 -6.18
C GLU A 125 -3.50 12.45 -5.91
N LYS A 126 -4.63 12.65 -6.56
CA LYS A 126 -5.48 13.84 -6.37
C LYS A 126 -5.97 13.95 -4.93
N GLN A 127 -6.49 12.87 -4.35
CA GLN A 127 -6.96 12.85 -2.97
C GLN A 127 -5.85 13.24 -1.99
N ILE A 128 -4.63 12.70 -2.16
CA ILE A 128 -3.49 13.04 -1.29
C ILE A 128 -3.17 14.52 -1.39
N LYS A 129 -3.13 15.09 -2.60
CA LYS A 129 -2.86 16.52 -2.81
C LYS A 129 -3.96 17.40 -2.19
N GLU A 130 -5.22 17.05 -2.37
CA GLU A 130 -6.35 17.78 -1.77
C GLU A 130 -6.29 17.76 -0.24
N ASP A 131 -5.98 16.60 0.35
CA ASP A 131 -5.82 16.46 1.79
C ASP A 131 -4.69 17.36 2.33
N PHE A 132 -3.57 17.47 1.61
CA PHE A 132 -2.47 18.35 2.00
C PHE A 132 -2.82 19.84 1.88
N GLU A 133 -3.53 20.22 0.85
CA GLU A 133 -4.04 21.59 0.71
C GLU A 133 -5.05 21.95 1.80
N MET A 134 -5.92 21.03 2.18
CA MET A 134 -6.82 21.23 3.32
C MET A 134 -6.05 21.42 4.64
N MET A 135 -5.03 20.60 4.88
CA MET A 135 -4.19 20.75 6.07
C MET A 135 -3.48 22.10 6.08
N LYS A 136 -2.93 22.55 4.95
CA LYS A 136 -2.27 23.86 4.82
C LYS A 136 -3.22 25.00 5.21
N ARG A 137 -4.47 24.98 4.70
CA ARG A 137 -5.49 25.99 5.04
C ARG A 137 -5.80 26.05 6.53
N ILE A 138 -5.80 24.92 7.24
CA ILE A 138 -6.04 24.90 8.70
C ILE A 138 -4.94 25.66 9.47
N TYR A 139 -3.72 25.67 8.96
CA TYR A 139 -2.60 26.34 9.60
C TYR A 139 -2.42 27.80 9.12
N GLU A 140 -2.97 28.18 7.95
CA GLU A 140 -2.91 29.55 7.41
C GLU A 140 -4.01 30.47 7.97
N VAL A 141 -5.03 29.95 8.62
CA VAL A 141 -6.18 30.70 9.20
C VAL A 141 -5.88 31.20 10.62
N ARG A 142 -4.61 31.45 10.97
CA ARG A 142 -4.26 32.11 12.23
C ARG A 142 -3.63 33.46 12.01
#